data_82a7bfc45536edbfe95935dba08bb061
#
_entry.id   82a7bfc45536edbfe95935dba08bb061
#
_cell.length_a   1.000
_cell.length_b   1.000
_cell.length_c   1.000
_cell.angle_alpha   90.00
_cell.angle_beta   90.00
_cell.angle_gamma   90.00
#
_symmetry.space_group_name_H-M   'P 1'
#
loop_
_entity.id
_entity.type
_entity.pdbx_description
1 polymer ?
#
loop_
_entity_poly.entity_id
_entity_poly.type
_entity_poly.pdbx_seq_one_letter_code
_entity_poly.pdbx_strand_id
1 'polypeptide(L)'
;MSREFRRRFGALILAVAIGATACADDEDPVVSSISVVDLEGRPTTISDEASGRATLVSLWAVWCQPCKKELPVLDEIASEHPDVAVIALNIGDDTEAIRRFVDETSVSSSVLIDRDGDVLSAVDAPTVPVTIILDGDGDIVWKHIGAVDADIVRSAVNDAV
;
A
#
# COMPACT_ATOMS: atom_id res chain seq x y z
N MET A 1 48.02 69.08 29.10
CA MET A 1 46.71 69.42 28.58
C MET A 1 46.45 68.49 27.40
N SER A 2 45.92 67.33 27.66
CA SER A 2 44.60 66.87 27.53
C SER A 2 44.08 66.86 26.09
N ARG A 3 43.93 65.72 25.50
CA ARG A 3 42.66 65.28 24.85
C ARG A 3 42.78 63.89 24.33
N GLU A 4 42.09 63.02 25.03
CA GLU A 4 41.84 61.62 24.67
C GLU A 4 41.03 61.54 23.39
N PHE A 5 41.53 60.76 22.44
CA PHE A 5 40.80 60.40 21.23
C PHE A 5 40.31 58.95 21.38
N ARG A 6 39.10 58.81 21.90
CA ARG A 6 38.43 57.51 22.03
C ARG A 6 38.00 57.04 20.66
N ARG A 7 38.75 56.08 20.09
CA ARG A 7 38.32 55.32 18.92
C ARG A 7 37.23 54.30 19.32
N ARG A 8 36.01 54.54 18.87
CA ARG A 8 34.92 53.60 18.94
C ARG A 8 35.13 52.55 17.84
N PHE A 9 35.54 51.34 18.20
CA PHE A 9 35.45 50.15 17.35
C PHE A 9 34.05 49.62 17.44
N GLY A 10 33.26 49.83 16.35
CA GLY A 10 31.98 49.17 16.17
C GLY A 10 32.25 47.71 15.74
N ALA A 11 31.91 46.78 16.59
CA ALA A 11 31.91 45.37 16.25
C ALA A 11 30.71 45.06 15.34
N LEU A 12 31.00 44.80 14.08
CA LEU A 12 30.00 44.29 13.12
C LEU A 12 29.78 42.82 13.39
N ILE A 13 28.68 42.47 14.04
CA ILE A 13 28.27 41.08 14.25
C ILE A 13 27.62 40.60 12.94
N LEU A 14 28.35 39.80 12.19
CA LEU A 14 27.86 39.10 11.01
C LEU A 14 27.02 37.90 11.49
N ALA A 15 25.72 38.04 11.49
CA ALA A 15 24.79 36.92 11.76
C ALA A 15 24.81 35.98 10.56
N VAL A 16 25.49 34.84 10.68
CA VAL A 16 25.39 33.73 9.72
C VAL A 16 24.08 33.02 10.01
N ALA A 17 23.06 33.24 9.17
CA ALA A 17 21.85 32.44 9.14
C ALA A 17 22.22 31.06 8.59
N ILE A 18 22.34 30.08 9.49
CA ILE A 18 22.40 28.66 9.11
C ILE A 18 21.01 28.28 8.67
N GLY A 19 20.78 28.29 7.37
CA GLY A 19 19.58 27.71 6.77
C GLY A 19 19.58 26.20 7.06
N ALA A 20 18.69 25.77 7.96
CA ALA A 20 18.36 24.36 8.08
C ALA A 20 17.62 23.96 6.79
N THR A 21 18.33 23.36 5.84
CA THR A 21 17.74 22.55 4.79
C THR A 21 17.12 21.36 5.50
N ALA A 22 15.80 21.41 5.71
CA ALA A 22 15.04 20.20 6.00
C ALA A 22 15.21 19.30 4.77
N CYS A 23 16.00 18.23 4.90
CA CYS A 23 15.86 17.09 4.02
C CYS A 23 14.42 16.60 4.26
N ALA A 24 13.55 16.76 3.27
CA ALA A 24 12.38 15.93 3.18
C ALA A 24 12.94 14.52 2.96
N ASP A 25 12.77 13.67 3.94
CA ASP A 25 12.94 12.25 3.76
C ASP A 25 11.86 11.86 2.73
N ASP A 26 12.29 11.59 1.50
CA ASP A 26 11.48 10.89 0.49
C ASP A 26 11.39 9.42 0.98
N GLU A 27 10.62 9.20 2.04
CA GLU A 27 10.16 7.85 2.37
C GLU A 27 9.17 7.45 1.29
N ASP A 28 9.49 6.36 0.58
CA ASP A 28 8.55 5.75 -0.35
C ASP A 28 7.21 5.55 0.36
N PRO A 29 6.08 5.89 -0.28
CA PRO A 29 4.79 5.79 0.40
C PRO A 29 4.55 4.35 0.84
N VAL A 30 4.19 4.17 2.11
CA VAL A 30 3.81 2.86 2.65
C VAL A 30 2.69 2.31 1.76
N VAL A 31 2.85 1.13 1.20
CA VAL A 31 1.93 0.51 0.22
C VAL A 31 0.48 0.58 0.68
N SER A 32 0.25 0.37 1.97
CA SER A 32 -1.09 0.42 2.58
C SER A 32 -1.75 1.80 2.56
N SER A 33 -0.98 2.89 2.41
CA SER A 33 -1.48 4.28 2.38
C SER A 33 -1.70 4.84 0.99
N ILE A 34 -1.35 4.09 -0.08
CA ILE A 34 -1.58 4.51 -1.46
C ILE A 34 -3.08 4.63 -1.72
N SER A 35 -3.48 5.75 -2.35
CA SER A 35 -4.88 6.01 -2.68
C SER A 35 -5.36 5.08 -3.78
N VAL A 36 -6.43 4.35 -3.49
CA VAL A 36 -7.17 3.48 -4.40
C VAL A 36 -8.64 3.87 -4.38
N VAL A 37 -9.49 3.21 -5.15
CA VAL A 37 -10.94 3.45 -5.08
C VAL A 37 -11.69 2.15 -4.84
N ASP A 38 -12.88 2.26 -4.24
CA ASP A 38 -13.83 1.15 -4.17
C ASP A 38 -14.61 0.96 -5.50
N LEU A 39 -15.50 -0.02 -5.53
CA LEU A 39 -16.34 -0.27 -6.71
C LEU A 39 -17.32 0.87 -7.04
N GLU A 40 -17.64 1.75 -6.09
CA GLU A 40 -18.45 2.96 -6.27
C GLU A 40 -17.62 4.17 -6.71
N GLY A 41 -16.30 4.02 -6.83
CA GLY A 41 -15.36 5.07 -7.21
C GLY A 41 -15.02 6.04 -6.08
N ARG A 42 -15.30 5.66 -4.82
CA ARG A 42 -14.95 6.47 -3.65
C ARG A 42 -13.47 6.24 -3.30
N PRO A 43 -12.69 7.30 -3.08
CA PRO A 43 -11.31 7.17 -2.63
C PRO A 43 -11.23 6.46 -1.26
N THR A 44 -10.27 5.56 -1.14
CA THR A 44 -9.93 4.83 0.09
C THR A 44 -8.46 4.41 0.04
N THR A 45 -8.00 3.68 1.04
CA THR A 45 -6.67 3.05 1.08
C THR A 45 -6.81 1.59 1.54
N ILE A 46 -5.76 0.79 1.34
CA ILE A 46 -5.70 -0.56 1.93
C ILE A 46 -5.79 -0.47 3.46
N SER A 47 -5.12 0.52 4.06
CA SER A 47 -5.12 0.73 5.51
C SER A 47 -6.51 1.07 6.07
N ASP A 48 -7.29 1.90 5.36
CA ASP A 48 -8.66 2.23 5.76
C ASP A 48 -9.55 0.97 5.77
N GLU A 49 -9.45 0.15 4.72
CA GLU A 49 -10.22 -1.08 4.59
C GLU A 49 -9.78 -2.14 5.61
N ALA A 50 -8.48 -2.24 5.86
CA ALA A 50 -7.90 -3.16 6.84
C ALA A 50 -8.36 -2.88 8.26
N SER A 51 -8.54 -1.59 8.61
CA SER A 51 -8.92 -1.15 9.96
C SER A 51 -7.95 -1.66 11.06
N GLY A 52 -6.65 -1.62 10.80
CA GLY A 52 -5.60 -2.04 11.74
C GLY A 52 -5.41 -3.56 11.88
N ARG A 53 -6.03 -4.35 11.00
CA ARG A 53 -5.84 -5.82 10.96
C ARG A 53 -4.67 -6.17 10.04
N ALA A 54 -4.02 -7.32 10.30
CA ALA A 54 -3.21 -7.95 9.28
C ALA A 54 -4.04 -8.16 8.00
N THR A 55 -3.44 -7.97 6.83
CA THR A 55 -4.21 -7.89 5.58
C THR A 55 -3.56 -8.71 4.47
N LEU A 56 -4.32 -9.66 3.92
CA LEU A 56 -3.98 -10.38 2.70
C LEU A 56 -4.51 -9.60 1.50
N VAL A 57 -3.62 -9.13 0.63
CA VAL A 57 -3.98 -8.42 -0.60
C VAL A 57 -3.56 -9.21 -1.82
N SER A 58 -4.51 -9.49 -2.71
CA SER A 58 -4.21 -10.07 -4.02
C SER A 58 -4.42 -9.02 -5.10
N LEU A 59 -3.34 -8.67 -5.81
CA LEU A 59 -3.38 -7.82 -6.99
C LEU A 59 -3.76 -8.68 -8.20
N TRP A 60 -4.81 -8.29 -8.93
CA TRP A 60 -5.39 -9.09 -10.00
C TRP A 60 -5.95 -8.25 -11.15
N ALA A 61 -6.28 -8.93 -12.25
CA ALA A 61 -6.96 -8.32 -13.39
C ALA A 61 -7.98 -9.29 -14.01
N VAL A 62 -8.99 -8.75 -14.71
CA VAL A 62 -10.05 -9.56 -15.35
C VAL A 62 -9.52 -10.46 -16.48
N TRP A 63 -8.41 -10.12 -17.10
CA TRP A 63 -7.74 -10.91 -18.12
C TRP A 63 -6.79 -11.98 -17.54
N CYS A 64 -6.47 -11.92 -16.25
CA CYS A 64 -5.51 -12.79 -15.58
C CYS A 64 -6.14 -14.15 -15.25
N GLN A 65 -5.86 -15.19 -16.03
CA GLN A 65 -6.43 -16.53 -15.81
C GLN A 65 -5.97 -17.20 -14.51
N PRO A 66 -4.70 -17.09 -14.06
CA PRO A 66 -4.32 -17.59 -12.73
C PRO A 66 -5.09 -16.88 -11.60
N CYS A 67 -5.26 -15.55 -11.67
CA CYS A 67 -5.95 -14.77 -10.65
C CYS A 67 -7.40 -15.27 -10.43
N LYS A 68 -8.08 -15.64 -11.52
CA LYS A 68 -9.46 -16.18 -11.44
C LYS A 68 -9.58 -17.45 -10.61
N LYS A 69 -8.51 -18.22 -10.52
CA LYS A 69 -8.48 -19.45 -9.72
C LYS A 69 -8.09 -19.19 -8.27
N GLU A 70 -7.30 -18.14 -8.03
CA GLU A 70 -6.83 -17.77 -6.70
C GLU A 70 -7.88 -17.03 -5.88
N LEU A 71 -8.64 -16.12 -6.50
CA LEU A 71 -9.59 -15.27 -5.77
C LEU A 71 -10.60 -16.05 -4.90
N PRO A 72 -11.23 -17.16 -5.35
CA PRO A 72 -12.10 -17.93 -4.48
C PRO A 72 -11.38 -18.55 -3.28
N VAL A 73 -10.09 -18.89 -3.44
CA VAL A 73 -9.25 -19.44 -2.36
C VAL A 73 -9.01 -18.38 -1.28
N LEU A 74 -8.90 -17.10 -1.67
CA LEU A 74 -8.74 -16.00 -0.72
C LEU A 74 -10.00 -15.85 0.17
N ASP A 75 -11.18 -16.06 -0.39
CA ASP A 75 -12.43 -16.05 0.39
C ASP A 75 -12.49 -17.22 1.39
N GLU A 76 -11.95 -18.39 1.02
CA GLU A 76 -11.81 -19.51 1.96
C GLU A 76 -10.88 -19.12 3.11
N ILE A 77 -9.72 -18.55 2.80
CA ILE A 77 -8.73 -18.08 3.80
C ILE A 77 -9.37 -17.00 4.69
N ALA A 78 -10.13 -16.05 4.13
CA ALA A 78 -10.86 -15.05 4.90
C ALA A 78 -11.79 -15.67 5.93
N SER A 79 -12.45 -16.78 5.58
CA SER A 79 -13.36 -17.50 6.47
C SER A 79 -12.64 -18.29 7.58
N GLU A 80 -11.43 -18.76 7.30
CA GLU A 80 -10.56 -19.46 8.24
C GLU A 80 -9.89 -18.49 9.24
N HIS A 81 -9.65 -17.23 8.83
CA HIS A 81 -8.93 -16.20 9.59
C HIS A 81 -9.74 -14.89 9.70
N PRO A 82 -10.77 -14.85 10.56
CA PRO A 82 -11.64 -13.66 10.68
C PRO A 82 -10.93 -12.39 11.18
N ASP A 83 -9.75 -12.54 11.79
CA ASP A 83 -8.91 -11.45 12.29
C ASP A 83 -8.06 -10.85 11.16
N VAL A 84 -8.00 -11.48 9.97
CA VAL A 84 -7.26 -11.01 8.80
C VAL A 84 -8.24 -10.34 7.83
N ALA A 85 -7.91 -9.14 7.37
CA ALA A 85 -8.63 -8.54 6.26
C ALA A 85 -8.19 -9.19 4.94
N VAL A 86 -9.12 -9.43 4.03
CA VAL A 86 -8.79 -9.92 2.69
C VAL A 86 -9.29 -8.93 1.65
N ILE A 87 -8.40 -8.48 0.79
CA ILE A 87 -8.65 -7.46 -0.23
C ILE A 87 -8.24 -7.99 -1.61
N ALA A 88 -9.20 -8.01 -2.54
CA ALA A 88 -8.94 -8.24 -3.95
C ALA A 88 -8.71 -6.89 -4.64
N LEU A 89 -7.44 -6.53 -4.88
CA LEU A 89 -7.06 -5.25 -5.48
C LEU A 89 -6.89 -5.40 -7.00
N ASN A 90 -7.83 -4.85 -7.77
CA ASN A 90 -7.74 -4.84 -9.23
C ASN A 90 -6.77 -3.76 -9.73
N ILE A 91 -5.97 -4.06 -10.74
CA ILE A 91 -4.94 -3.14 -11.28
C ILE A 91 -5.46 -2.20 -12.38
N GLY A 92 -6.70 -1.73 -12.27
CA GLY A 92 -7.24 -0.67 -13.12
C GLY A 92 -8.01 -1.12 -14.35
N ASP A 93 -8.61 -2.31 -14.34
CA ASP A 93 -9.59 -2.70 -15.36
C ASP A 93 -10.84 -1.81 -15.31
N ASP A 94 -11.65 -1.87 -16.35
CA ASP A 94 -12.96 -1.20 -16.39
C ASP A 94 -13.88 -1.69 -15.27
N THR A 95 -14.47 -0.74 -14.52
CA THR A 95 -15.29 -1.04 -13.32
C THR A 95 -16.45 -1.98 -13.62
N GLU A 96 -17.07 -1.88 -14.80
CA GLU A 96 -18.18 -2.75 -15.19
C GLU A 96 -17.70 -4.18 -15.49
N ALA A 97 -16.50 -4.32 -16.04
CA ALA A 97 -15.85 -5.61 -16.24
C ALA A 97 -15.49 -6.27 -14.90
N ILE A 98 -15.00 -5.48 -13.94
CA ILE A 98 -14.72 -5.93 -12.57
C ILE A 98 -16.03 -6.42 -11.89
N ARG A 99 -17.10 -5.62 -11.93
CA ARG A 99 -18.40 -5.98 -11.34
C ARG A 99 -18.95 -7.30 -11.92
N ARG A 100 -18.93 -7.45 -13.23
CA ARG A 100 -19.35 -8.71 -13.88
C ARG A 100 -18.53 -9.90 -13.39
N PHE A 101 -17.22 -9.71 -13.28
CA PHE A 101 -16.35 -10.78 -12.78
C PHE A 101 -16.69 -11.16 -11.33
N VAL A 102 -16.88 -10.18 -10.45
CA VAL A 102 -17.26 -10.40 -9.04
C VAL A 102 -18.60 -11.13 -8.95
N ASP A 103 -19.59 -10.72 -9.75
CA ASP A 103 -20.91 -11.37 -9.79
C ASP A 103 -20.84 -12.83 -10.30
N GLU A 104 -20.00 -13.09 -11.32
CA GLU A 104 -19.83 -14.43 -11.91
C GLU A 104 -19.07 -15.39 -10.99
N THR A 105 -18.13 -14.88 -10.19
CA THR A 105 -17.26 -15.70 -9.33
C THR A 105 -17.71 -15.75 -7.89
N SER A 106 -18.67 -14.90 -7.51
CA SER A 106 -19.18 -14.78 -6.13
C SER A 106 -18.08 -14.46 -5.11
N VAL A 107 -17.05 -13.70 -5.52
CA VAL A 107 -16.01 -13.21 -4.62
C VAL A 107 -16.66 -12.34 -3.54
N SER A 108 -16.39 -12.65 -2.28
CA SER A 108 -16.96 -11.99 -1.10
C SER A 108 -15.97 -11.05 -0.39
N SER A 109 -14.70 -11.17 -0.70
CA SER A 109 -13.65 -10.27 -0.20
C SER A 109 -13.87 -8.84 -0.69
N SER A 110 -13.35 -7.87 0.06
CA SER A 110 -13.40 -6.45 -0.33
C SER A 110 -12.68 -6.24 -1.67
N VAL A 111 -13.33 -5.54 -2.60
CA VAL A 111 -12.76 -5.28 -3.94
C VAL A 111 -12.39 -3.81 -4.05
N LEU A 112 -11.11 -3.53 -4.25
CA LEU A 112 -10.56 -2.21 -4.49
C LEU A 112 -9.95 -2.12 -5.90
N ILE A 113 -9.72 -0.91 -6.40
CA ILE A 113 -9.18 -0.66 -7.74
C ILE A 113 -8.00 0.30 -7.64
N ASP A 114 -6.83 -0.16 -8.04
CA ASP A 114 -5.60 0.60 -8.24
C ASP A 114 -5.60 1.17 -9.67
N ARG A 115 -6.27 2.32 -9.87
CA ARG A 115 -6.52 2.87 -11.21
C ARG A 115 -5.27 3.27 -11.96
N ASP A 116 -4.29 3.77 -11.24
CA ASP A 116 -3.08 4.36 -11.79
C ASP A 116 -1.89 3.38 -11.76
N GLY A 117 -2.07 2.21 -11.12
CA GLY A 117 -1.05 1.18 -10.99
C GLY A 117 0.03 1.51 -9.94
N ASP A 118 -0.28 2.42 -9.03
CA ASP A 118 0.66 2.91 -8.02
C ASP A 118 1.00 1.82 -7.00
N VAL A 119 0.02 1.02 -6.57
CA VAL A 119 0.26 -0.11 -5.66
C VAL A 119 1.08 -1.19 -6.34
N LEU A 120 0.74 -1.55 -7.61
CA LEU A 120 1.51 -2.53 -8.37
C LEU A 120 2.96 -2.08 -8.55
N SER A 121 3.18 -0.78 -8.82
CA SER A 121 4.51 -0.18 -8.93
C SER A 121 5.27 -0.21 -7.61
N ALA A 122 4.61 0.16 -6.50
CA ALA A 122 5.23 0.21 -5.18
C ALA A 122 5.64 -1.18 -4.65
N VAL A 123 4.94 -2.24 -5.06
CA VAL A 123 5.36 -3.61 -4.75
C VAL A 123 6.43 -4.15 -5.70
N ASP A 124 6.94 -3.34 -6.62
CA ASP A 124 7.98 -3.70 -7.60
C ASP A 124 7.61 -4.99 -8.36
N ALA A 125 6.40 -5.04 -8.90
CA ALA A 125 5.91 -6.19 -9.64
C ALA A 125 5.62 -5.84 -11.11
N PRO A 126 6.13 -6.64 -12.07
CA PRO A 126 5.97 -6.35 -13.49
C PRO A 126 4.57 -6.70 -14.03
N THR A 127 3.82 -7.52 -13.30
CA THR A 127 2.50 -8.02 -13.72
C THR A 127 1.78 -8.72 -12.57
N VAL A 128 0.54 -9.16 -12.79
CA VAL A 128 -0.27 -9.95 -11.85
C VAL A 128 -0.28 -11.44 -12.23
N PRO A 129 -0.60 -12.36 -11.29
CA PRO A 129 -0.99 -12.10 -9.90
C PRO A 129 0.18 -11.71 -9.01
N VAL A 130 -0.11 -10.93 -7.97
CA VAL A 130 0.81 -10.67 -6.86
C VAL A 130 0.03 -10.79 -5.58
N THR A 131 0.55 -11.55 -4.63
CA THR A 131 -0.06 -11.69 -3.31
C THR A 131 0.89 -11.13 -2.26
N ILE A 132 0.40 -10.22 -1.44
CA ILE A 132 1.15 -9.64 -0.31
C ILE A 132 0.38 -9.84 0.99
N ILE A 133 1.11 -9.91 2.09
CA ILE A 133 0.54 -9.83 3.44
C ILE A 133 1.15 -8.63 4.12
N LEU A 134 0.27 -7.79 4.65
CA LEU A 134 0.62 -6.64 5.47
C LEU A 134 0.33 -6.97 6.93
N ASP A 135 1.16 -6.49 7.83
CA ASP A 135 0.86 -6.51 9.26
C ASP A 135 -0.15 -5.42 9.65
N GLY A 136 -0.47 -5.31 10.95
CA GLY A 136 -1.40 -4.31 11.46
C GLY A 136 -0.95 -2.85 11.33
N ASP A 137 0.36 -2.64 11.13
CA ASP A 137 0.96 -1.31 10.88
C ASP A 137 0.98 -0.96 9.39
N GLY A 138 0.68 -1.93 8.52
CA GLY A 138 0.60 -1.77 7.07
C GLY A 138 1.91 -2.06 6.33
N ASP A 139 2.89 -2.64 7.01
CA ASP A 139 4.16 -3.04 6.42
C ASP A 139 4.06 -4.41 5.75
N ILE A 140 4.74 -4.58 4.61
CA ILE A 140 4.76 -5.85 3.89
C ILE A 140 5.63 -6.87 4.65
N VAL A 141 5.00 -7.88 5.22
CA VAL A 141 5.68 -8.99 5.92
C VAL A 141 5.88 -10.22 5.03
N TRP A 142 5.13 -10.33 3.93
CA TRP A 142 5.29 -11.39 2.95
C TRP A 142 4.84 -10.92 1.55
N LYS A 143 5.54 -11.41 0.51
CA LYS A 143 5.19 -11.10 -0.89
C LYS A 143 5.50 -12.29 -1.81
N HIS A 144 4.58 -12.57 -2.75
CA HIS A 144 4.79 -13.53 -3.82
C HIS A 144 4.36 -12.91 -5.16
N ILE A 145 5.20 -13.06 -6.18
CA ILE A 145 4.91 -12.62 -7.55
C ILE A 145 4.67 -13.85 -8.42
N GLY A 146 3.54 -13.88 -9.11
CA GLY A 146 3.09 -15.03 -9.89
C GLY A 146 2.04 -15.87 -9.16
N ALA A 147 1.56 -16.92 -9.83
CA ALA A 147 0.57 -17.83 -9.24
C ALA A 147 1.14 -18.54 -8.01
N VAL A 148 0.34 -18.67 -6.97
CA VAL A 148 0.74 -19.27 -5.70
C VAL A 148 -0.25 -20.34 -5.26
N ASP A 149 0.27 -21.39 -4.61
CA ASP A 149 -0.59 -22.44 -4.04
C ASP A 149 -1.25 -21.97 -2.73
N ALA A 150 -2.50 -22.37 -2.53
CA ALA A 150 -3.30 -22.04 -1.35
C ALA A 150 -2.60 -22.36 -0.01
N ASP A 151 -1.90 -23.50 0.06
CA ASP A 151 -1.22 -23.92 1.28
C ASP A 151 -0.05 -23.01 1.64
N ILE A 152 0.62 -22.44 0.64
CA ILE A 152 1.69 -21.44 0.84
C ILE A 152 1.10 -20.16 1.42
N VAL A 153 -0.01 -19.69 0.85
CA VAL A 153 -0.69 -18.47 1.35
C VAL A 153 -1.21 -18.69 2.77
N ARG A 154 -1.84 -19.85 3.08
CA ARG A 154 -2.29 -20.16 4.44
C ARG A 154 -1.15 -20.19 5.45
N SER A 155 -0.01 -20.80 5.07
CA SER A 155 1.17 -20.79 5.92
C SER A 155 1.67 -19.37 6.19
N ALA A 156 1.76 -18.55 5.16
CA ALA A 156 2.21 -17.17 5.28
C ALA A 156 1.26 -16.31 6.14
N VAL A 157 -0.05 -16.52 6.01
CA VAL A 157 -1.06 -15.86 6.87
C VAL A 157 -0.89 -16.27 8.33
N ASN A 158 -0.72 -17.57 8.62
CA ASN A 158 -0.50 -18.06 9.98
C ASN A 158 0.79 -17.51 10.63
N ASP A 159 1.81 -17.21 9.84
CA ASP A 159 3.07 -16.65 10.32
C ASP A 159 2.99 -15.13 10.58
N ALA A 160 1.98 -14.45 10.01
CA ALA A 160 1.79 -13.00 10.06
C ALA A 160 0.83 -12.52 11.17
N VAL A 161 0.10 -13.43 11.85
CA VAL A 161 -0.93 -13.13 12.87
C VAL A 161 -0.56 -13.57 14.28
#